data_2fe988c39bfc155aea20f90a7da7c59e
#
_entry.id   2fe988c39bfc155aea20f90a7da7c59e
#
_cell.length_a   1.000
_cell.length_b   1.000
_cell.length_c   1.000
_cell.angle_alpha   90.00
_cell.angle_beta   90.00
_cell.angle_gamma   90.00
#
_symmetry.space_group_name_H-M   'P 1'
#
loop_
_entity.id
_entity.type
_entity.pdbx_description
1 polymer ?
#
loop_
_entity_poly.entity_id
_entity_poly.type
_entity_poly.pdbx_seq_one_letter_code
_entity_poly.pdbx_strand_id
1 'polypeptide(L)'
;MTDKEYRKLVEEISPKSPIGKDCLGAFVVGGIICTIGQFFINYYTKLGLDKTDAGTAASMTLVVISAILTGLSLYDNIAKFAGAGTLVPITGFANSIAAPAVEFKTEGFILGVGAKMFTIAGPVIVYGVSASVVYGFLYWIATRL
;
A
#
# COMPACT_ATOMS: atom_id res chain seq x y z
N MET A 1 -2.59 23.22 -29.39
CA MET A 1 -3.65 22.33 -28.85
C MET A 1 -4.28 23.01 -27.66
N THR A 2 -5.59 23.22 -27.70
CA THR A 2 -6.32 23.86 -26.58
C THR A 2 -6.59 22.81 -25.49
N ASP A 3 -6.83 23.26 -24.23
CA ASP A 3 -7.14 22.35 -23.11
C ASP A 3 -8.34 21.42 -23.41
N LYS A 4 -9.29 21.91 -24.20
CA LYS A 4 -10.45 21.11 -24.63
C LYS A 4 -10.08 20.01 -25.63
N GLU A 5 -9.19 20.29 -26.55
CA GLU A 5 -8.69 19.31 -27.53
C GLU A 5 -7.83 18.24 -26.83
N TYR A 6 -7.00 18.66 -25.86
CA TYR A 6 -6.20 17.75 -25.03
C TYR A 6 -7.08 16.79 -24.23
N ARG A 7 -8.10 17.29 -23.53
CA ARG A 7 -9.04 16.46 -22.78
C ARG A 7 -9.76 15.44 -23.68
N LYS A 8 -10.19 15.88 -24.86
CA LYS A 8 -10.88 15.01 -25.83
C LYS A 8 -9.96 13.88 -26.32
N LEU A 9 -8.69 14.21 -26.60
CA LEU A 9 -7.67 13.25 -27.00
C LEU A 9 -7.38 12.25 -25.88
N VAL A 10 -7.28 12.72 -24.63
CA VAL A 10 -7.07 11.85 -23.45
C VAL A 10 -8.25 10.90 -23.25
N GLU A 11 -9.50 11.39 -23.38
CA GLU A 11 -10.71 10.55 -23.26
C GLU A 11 -10.81 9.50 -24.37
N GLU A 12 -10.34 9.80 -25.58
CA GLU A 12 -10.33 8.86 -26.70
C GLU A 12 -9.24 7.78 -26.59
N ILE A 13 -8.05 8.15 -26.06
CA ILE A 13 -6.89 7.26 -25.97
C ILE A 13 -6.88 6.46 -24.65
N SER A 14 -7.45 7.00 -23.57
CA SER A 14 -7.46 6.35 -22.26
C SER A 14 -8.36 5.12 -22.26
N PRO A 15 -7.85 3.92 -21.94
CA PRO A 15 -8.69 2.75 -21.81
C PRO A 15 -9.71 2.93 -20.68
N LYS A 16 -10.97 2.65 -20.97
CA LYS A 16 -12.03 2.67 -19.95
C LYS A 16 -11.83 1.51 -18.98
N SER A 17 -11.63 1.81 -17.70
CA SER A 17 -11.53 0.78 -16.66
C SER A 17 -12.86 0.08 -16.46
N PRO A 18 -12.93 -1.25 -16.47
CA PRO A 18 -14.14 -2.02 -16.17
C PRO A 18 -14.40 -2.02 -14.67
N ILE A 19 -14.97 -0.93 -14.14
CA ILE A 19 -15.15 -0.67 -12.70
C ILE A 19 -15.70 -1.88 -11.94
N GLY A 20 -16.68 -2.61 -12.50
CA GLY A 20 -17.26 -3.77 -11.83
C GLY A 20 -16.27 -4.92 -11.61
N LYS A 21 -15.43 -5.23 -12.61
CA LYS A 21 -14.37 -6.24 -12.49
C LYS A 21 -13.28 -5.80 -11.54
N ASP A 22 -12.87 -4.54 -11.62
CA ASP A 22 -11.82 -3.98 -10.79
C ASP A 22 -12.24 -3.93 -9.32
N CYS A 23 -13.49 -3.55 -9.03
CA CYS A 23 -14.05 -3.60 -7.67
C CYS A 23 -14.11 -5.03 -7.12
N LEU A 24 -14.55 -6.00 -7.92
CA LEU A 24 -14.59 -7.40 -7.49
C LEU A 24 -13.20 -7.96 -7.24
N GLY A 25 -12.24 -7.71 -8.14
CA GLY A 25 -10.84 -8.10 -7.97
C GLY A 25 -10.23 -7.51 -6.70
N ALA A 26 -10.45 -6.21 -6.47
CA ALA A 26 -9.99 -5.51 -5.29
C ALA A 26 -10.59 -6.10 -3.99
N PHE A 27 -11.89 -6.37 -3.99
CA PHE A 27 -12.57 -6.96 -2.84
C PHE A 27 -12.06 -8.35 -2.49
N VAL A 28 -11.93 -9.23 -3.49
CA VAL A 28 -11.48 -10.61 -3.28
C VAL A 28 -10.03 -10.64 -2.80
N VAL A 29 -9.12 -9.97 -3.49
CA VAL A 29 -7.69 -10.02 -3.14
C VAL A 29 -7.42 -9.26 -1.84
N GLY A 30 -8.01 -8.08 -1.65
CA GLY A 30 -7.91 -7.34 -0.40
C GLY A 30 -8.47 -8.14 0.79
N GLY A 31 -9.61 -8.82 0.59
CA GLY A 31 -10.21 -9.71 1.59
C GLY A 31 -9.30 -10.89 1.95
N ILE A 32 -8.65 -11.51 0.96
CA ILE A 32 -7.66 -12.59 1.21
C ILE A 32 -6.49 -12.06 2.03
N ILE A 33 -5.93 -10.90 1.68
CA ILE A 33 -4.80 -10.30 2.42
C ILE A 33 -5.21 -10.01 3.87
N CYS A 34 -6.40 -9.43 4.08
CA CYS A 34 -6.93 -9.18 5.43
C CYS A 34 -7.13 -10.47 6.22
N THR A 35 -7.62 -11.53 5.58
CA THR A 35 -7.80 -12.85 6.21
C THR A 35 -6.47 -13.46 6.64
N ILE A 36 -5.44 -13.36 5.79
CA ILE A 36 -4.08 -13.79 6.13
C ILE A 36 -3.54 -12.96 7.30
N GLY A 37 -3.76 -11.64 7.29
CA GLY A 37 -3.37 -10.77 8.39
C GLY A 37 -4.04 -11.17 9.71
N GLN A 38 -5.35 -11.44 9.69
CA GLN A 38 -6.07 -11.89 10.88
C GLN A 38 -5.59 -13.28 11.36
N PHE A 39 -5.24 -14.16 10.44
CA PHE A 39 -4.64 -15.46 10.80
C PHE A 39 -3.33 -15.26 11.58
N PHE A 40 -2.44 -14.36 11.14
CA PHE A 40 -1.19 -14.07 11.86
C PHE A 40 -1.45 -13.41 13.22
N ILE A 41 -2.40 -12.48 13.32
CA ILE A 41 -2.78 -11.89 14.61
C ILE A 41 -3.22 -12.97 15.58
N ASN A 42 -4.11 -13.86 15.17
CA ASN A 42 -4.60 -14.95 16.00
C ASN A 42 -3.47 -15.92 16.39
N TYR A 43 -2.55 -16.20 15.47
CA TYR A 43 -1.39 -17.06 15.73
C TYR A 43 -0.47 -16.45 16.77
N TYR A 44 -0.09 -15.18 16.63
CA TYR A 44 0.78 -14.49 17.58
C TYR A 44 0.13 -14.28 18.96
N THR A 45 -1.17 -14.04 18.99
CA THR A 45 -1.91 -13.99 20.27
C THR A 45 -1.89 -15.35 20.99
N LYS A 46 -2.00 -16.45 20.27
CA LYS A 46 -1.86 -17.81 20.85
C LYS A 46 -0.44 -18.10 21.38
N LEU A 47 0.58 -17.44 20.84
CA LEU A 47 1.95 -17.51 21.33
C LEU A 47 2.20 -16.67 22.59
N GLY A 48 1.18 -15.94 23.07
CA GLY A 48 1.26 -15.17 24.32
C GLY A 48 1.53 -13.68 24.13
N LEU A 49 1.55 -13.16 22.88
CA LEU A 49 1.62 -11.73 22.64
C LEU A 49 0.29 -11.08 22.98
N ASP A 50 0.34 -9.84 23.50
CA ASP A 50 -0.87 -9.06 23.67
C ASP A 50 -1.43 -8.66 22.28
N LYS A 51 -2.66 -8.12 22.25
CA LYS A 51 -3.35 -7.81 20.99
C LYS A 51 -2.60 -6.75 20.16
N THR A 52 -1.93 -5.82 20.81
CA THR A 52 -1.18 -4.72 20.15
C THR A 52 0.09 -5.25 19.52
N ASP A 53 0.86 -6.03 20.27
CA ASP A 53 2.11 -6.64 19.82
C ASP A 53 1.85 -7.70 18.74
N ALA A 54 0.77 -8.49 18.87
CA ALA A 54 0.35 -9.45 17.85
C ALA A 54 0.00 -8.74 16.52
N GLY A 55 -0.67 -7.58 16.58
CA GLY A 55 -0.96 -6.76 15.39
C GLY A 55 0.32 -6.22 14.73
N THR A 56 1.26 -5.76 15.53
CA THR A 56 2.57 -5.29 15.04
C THR A 56 3.36 -6.42 14.38
N ALA A 57 3.46 -7.59 15.03
CA ALA A 57 4.15 -8.76 14.50
C ALA A 57 3.52 -9.26 13.19
N ALA A 58 2.18 -9.29 13.10
CA ALA A 58 1.46 -9.63 11.88
C ALA A 58 1.77 -8.65 10.73
N SER A 59 1.80 -7.35 11.04
CA SER A 59 2.16 -6.31 10.06
C SER A 59 3.59 -6.49 9.54
N MET A 60 4.55 -6.74 10.43
CA MET A 60 5.94 -7.02 10.04
C MET A 60 6.05 -8.26 9.14
N THR A 61 5.31 -9.33 9.47
CA THR A 61 5.28 -10.56 8.68
C THR A 61 4.73 -10.30 7.27
N LEU A 62 3.63 -9.54 7.15
CA LEU A 62 3.05 -9.17 5.86
C LEU A 62 3.99 -8.29 5.02
N VAL A 63 4.72 -7.37 5.66
CA VAL A 63 5.74 -6.54 5.00
C VAL A 63 6.84 -7.41 4.40
N VAL A 64 7.37 -8.37 5.17
CA VAL A 64 8.41 -9.29 4.70
C VAL A 64 7.90 -10.15 3.53
N ILE A 65 6.71 -10.72 3.65
CA ILE A 65 6.10 -11.52 2.57
C ILE A 65 5.95 -10.66 1.29
N SER A 66 5.44 -9.44 1.42
CA SER A 66 5.29 -8.54 0.29
C SER A 66 6.63 -8.19 -0.36
N ALA A 67 7.65 -7.88 0.44
CA ALA A 67 8.99 -7.56 -0.07
C ALA A 67 9.61 -8.76 -0.84
N ILE A 68 9.43 -9.99 -0.35
CA ILE A 68 9.87 -11.21 -1.04
C ILE A 68 9.12 -11.39 -2.36
N LEU A 69 7.79 -11.26 -2.36
CA LEU A 69 6.98 -11.38 -3.58
C LEU A 69 7.33 -10.31 -4.63
N THR A 70 7.66 -9.09 -4.17
CA THR A 70 8.13 -8.00 -5.02
C THR A 70 9.50 -8.32 -5.62
N GLY A 71 10.44 -8.79 -4.81
CA GLY A 71 11.77 -9.19 -5.27
C GLY A 71 11.76 -10.35 -6.28
N LEU A 72 10.73 -11.20 -6.20
CA LEU A 72 10.49 -12.29 -7.16
C LEU A 72 9.63 -11.86 -8.37
N SER A 73 9.26 -10.57 -8.49
CA SER A 73 8.39 -10.03 -9.55
C SER A 73 7.00 -10.69 -9.61
N LEU A 74 6.54 -11.29 -8.51
CA LEU A 74 5.23 -11.93 -8.42
C LEU A 74 4.15 -10.95 -7.98
N TYR A 75 4.50 -9.95 -7.15
CA TYR A 75 3.55 -8.99 -6.61
C TYR A 75 2.86 -8.16 -7.69
N ASP A 76 3.58 -7.77 -8.74
CA ASP A 76 3.04 -6.99 -9.87
C ASP A 76 1.91 -7.71 -10.60
N ASN A 77 2.03 -9.03 -10.78
CA ASN A 77 1.00 -9.82 -11.44
C ASN A 77 -0.28 -9.87 -10.60
N ILE A 78 -0.14 -9.96 -9.27
CA ILE A 78 -1.28 -9.89 -8.34
C ILE A 78 -1.88 -8.48 -8.37
N ALA A 79 -1.06 -7.44 -8.37
CA ALA A 79 -1.49 -6.04 -8.37
C ALA A 79 -2.24 -5.65 -9.65
N LYS A 80 -1.82 -6.14 -10.82
CA LYS A 80 -2.53 -5.92 -12.10
C LYS A 80 -3.96 -6.44 -12.08
N PHE A 81 -4.21 -7.54 -11.39
CA PHE A 81 -5.54 -8.12 -11.25
C PHE A 81 -6.35 -7.46 -10.13
N ALA A 82 -5.70 -7.17 -9.02
CA ALA A 82 -6.34 -6.75 -7.77
C ALA A 82 -6.48 -5.22 -7.62
N GLY A 83 -5.71 -4.42 -8.37
CA GLY A 83 -5.76 -2.96 -8.30
C GLY A 83 -5.68 -2.45 -6.85
N ALA A 84 -6.70 -1.73 -6.42
CA ALA A 84 -6.78 -1.15 -5.07
C ALA A 84 -6.73 -2.20 -3.94
N GLY A 85 -7.09 -3.46 -4.21
CA GLY A 85 -7.05 -4.53 -3.20
C GLY A 85 -5.66 -4.89 -2.71
N THR A 86 -4.63 -4.65 -3.52
CA THR A 86 -3.22 -4.80 -3.11
C THR A 86 -2.62 -3.48 -2.65
N LEU A 87 -3.17 -2.34 -3.07
CA LEU A 87 -2.61 -1.02 -2.78
C LEU A 87 -2.92 -0.56 -1.34
N VAL A 88 -4.14 -0.80 -0.88
CA VAL A 88 -4.63 -0.31 0.42
C VAL A 88 -3.98 -1.03 1.62
N PRO A 89 -3.81 -2.37 1.62
CA PRO A 89 -3.16 -3.06 2.72
C PRO A 89 -1.67 -2.68 2.88
N ILE A 90 -1.10 -2.98 4.07
CA ILE A 90 0.31 -2.72 4.38
C ILE A 90 1.28 -3.36 3.37
N THR A 91 0.84 -4.42 2.71
CA THR A 91 1.59 -5.10 1.64
C THR A 91 1.84 -4.18 0.44
N GLY A 92 0.88 -3.32 0.07
CA GLY A 92 1.03 -2.32 -0.99
C GLY A 92 2.07 -1.26 -0.62
N PHE A 93 2.06 -0.79 0.62
CA PHE A 93 3.08 0.14 1.11
C PHE A 93 4.48 -0.51 1.08
N ALA A 94 4.61 -1.75 1.52
CA ALA A 94 5.86 -2.50 1.45
C ALA A 94 6.35 -2.66 0.00
N ASN A 95 5.45 -2.99 -0.94
CA ASN A 95 5.77 -3.06 -2.36
C ASN A 95 6.25 -1.72 -2.92
N SER A 96 5.63 -0.61 -2.53
CA SER A 96 6.00 0.74 -2.99
C SER A 96 7.42 1.16 -2.58
N ILE A 97 7.99 0.52 -1.57
CA ILE A 97 9.37 0.70 -1.13
C ILE A 97 10.29 -0.34 -1.76
N ALA A 98 9.87 -1.61 -1.78
CA ALA A 98 10.71 -2.70 -2.25
C ALA A 98 10.91 -2.68 -3.78
N ALA A 99 9.88 -2.34 -4.56
CA ALA A 99 9.99 -2.31 -6.03
C ALA A 99 11.03 -1.29 -6.51
N PRO A 100 11.00 -0.01 -6.09
CA PRO A 100 12.05 0.94 -6.45
C PRO A 100 13.44 0.55 -5.93
N ALA A 101 13.53 -0.09 -4.77
CA ALA A 101 14.81 -0.56 -4.22
C ALA A 101 15.46 -1.63 -5.13
N VAL A 102 14.66 -2.49 -5.75
CA VAL A 102 15.16 -3.49 -6.70
C VAL A 102 15.45 -2.87 -8.06
N GLU A 103 14.53 -2.05 -8.58
CA GLU A 103 14.59 -1.48 -9.93
C GLU A 103 15.75 -0.49 -10.09
N PHE A 104 15.93 0.42 -9.13
CA PHE A 104 16.92 1.49 -9.19
C PHE A 104 18.26 1.17 -8.50
N LYS A 105 18.52 -0.10 -8.19
CA LYS A 105 19.76 -0.54 -7.54
C LYS A 105 21.01 -0.17 -8.34
N THR A 106 20.93 -0.20 -9.66
CA THR A 106 22.06 0.13 -10.56
C THR A 106 22.38 1.63 -10.61
N GLU A 107 21.44 2.49 -10.19
CA GLU A 107 21.63 3.95 -10.13
C GLU A 107 22.36 4.41 -8.85
N GLY A 108 22.73 3.47 -7.97
CA GLY A 108 23.43 3.72 -6.71
C GLY A 108 22.50 3.84 -5.50
N PHE A 109 23.10 3.77 -4.29
CA PHE A 109 22.33 3.68 -3.05
C PHE A 109 21.64 4.99 -2.65
N ILE A 110 22.23 6.14 -2.91
CA ILE A 110 21.73 7.45 -2.44
C ILE A 110 20.72 8.02 -3.42
N LEU A 111 21.13 8.25 -4.67
CA LEU A 111 20.32 8.91 -5.70
C LEU A 111 19.35 7.92 -6.39
N GLY A 112 19.72 6.66 -6.51
CA GLY A 112 18.86 5.59 -7.01
C GLY A 112 17.93 5.07 -5.92
N VAL A 113 18.37 4.08 -5.17
CA VAL A 113 17.54 3.37 -4.19
C VAL A 113 16.90 4.32 -3.17
N GLY A 114 17.72 5.11 -2.46
CA GLY A 114 17.25 5.98 -1.38
C GLY A 114 16.22 7.02 -1.84
N ALA A 115 16.53 7.76 -2.90
CA ALA A 115 15.62 8.78 -3.43
C ALA A 115 14.33 8.18 -3.97
N LYS A 116 14.42 7.05 -4.69
CA LYS A 116 13.26 6.42 -5.35
C LYS A 116 12.32 5.71 -4.38
N MET A 117 12.83 5.09 -3.32
CA MET A 117 11.99 4.49 -2.27
C MET A 117 11.02 5.49 -1.65
N PHE A 118 11.45 6.74 -1.47
CA PHE A 118 10.63 7.78 -0.87
C PHE A 118 9.70 8.51 -1.84
N THR A 119 9.78 8.25 -3.14
CA THR A 119 8.93 8.92 -4.14
C THR A 119 7.44 8.64 -3.90
N ILE A 120 7.06 7.42 -3.54
CA ILE A 120 5.69 7.03 -3.21
C ILE A 120 5.49 6.99 -1.69
N ALA A 121 6.43 6.38 -0.96
CA ALA A 121 6.33 6.23 0.48
C ALA A 121 6.36 7.57 1.23
N GLY A 122 7.12 8.56 0.74
CA GLY A 122 7.20 9.89 1.35
C GLY A 122 5.84 10.58 1.48
N PRO A 123 5.11 10.81 0.37
CA PRO A 123 3.77 11.39 0.43
C PRO A 123 2.80 10.61 1.31
N VAL A 124 2.81 9.28 1.29
CA VAL A 124 1.95 8.45 2.15
C VAL A 124 2.20 8.73 3.63
N ILE A 125 3.48 8.79 4.04
CA ILE A 125 3.87 9.10 5.42
C ILE A 125 3.43 10.52 5.79
N VAL A 126 3.72 11.51 4.94
CA VAL A 126 3.38 12.91 5.19
C VAL A 126 1.87 13.10 5.37
N TYR A 127 1.07 12.59 4.44
CA TYR A 127 -0.39 12.71 4.54
C TYR A 127 -0.95 11.91 5.73
N GLY A 128 -0.44 10.72 5.99
CA GLY A 128 -0.87 9.89 7.11
C GLY A 128 -0.58 10.54 8.46
N VAL A 129 0.62 11.06 8.66
CA VAL A 129 1.01 11.77 9.88
C VAL A 129 0.21 13.06 10.04
N SER A 130 0.09 13.87 8.98
CA SER A 130 -0.68 15.12 9.02
C SER A 130 -2.15 14.89 9.38
N ALA A 131 -2.79 13.90 8.75
CA ALA A 131 -4.17 13.53 9.07
C ALA A 131 -4.31 13.03 10.51
N SER A 132 -3.36 12.23 11.00
CA SER A 132 -3.35 11.74 12.38
C SER A 132 -3.21 12.86 13.40
N VAL A 133 -2.37 13.86 13.14
CA VAL A 133 -2.21 15.05 14.01
C VAL A 133 -3.51 15.85 14.07
N VAL A 134 -4.13 16.13 12.91
CA VAL A 134 -5.40 16.86 12.88
C VAL A 134 -6.49 16.09 13.62
N TYR A 135 -6.64 14.79 13.35
CA TYR A 135 -7.62 13.95 14.04
C TYR A 135 -7.35 13.90 15.56
N GLY A 136 -6.10 13.70 15.97
CA GLY A 136 -5.71 13.64 17.38
C GLY A 136 -6.00 14.95 18.12
N PHE A 137 -5.78 16.09 17.47
CA PHE A 137 -6.10 17.41 18.02
C PHE A 137 -7.62 17.60 18.21
N LEU A 138 -8.42 17.26 17.19
CA LEU A 138 -9.88 17.31 17.29
C LEU A 138 -10.42 16.37 18.35
N TYR A 139 -9.90 15.16 18.44
CA TYR A 139 -10.27 14.17 19.44
C TYR A 139 -9.93 14.67 20.85
N TRP A 140 -8.74 15.27 21.03
CA TRP A 140 -8.33 15.84 22.31
C TRP A 140 -9.27 16.96 22.77
N ILE A 141 -9.66 17.87 21.85
CA ILE A 141 -10.66 18.92 22.16
C ILE A 141 -12.00 18.29 22.57
N ALA A 142 -12.50 17.35 21.78
CA ALA A 142 -13.81 16.72 22.02
C ALA A 142 -13.88 15.91 23.33
N THR A 143 -12.75 15.41 23.82
CA THR A 143 -12.69 14.63 25.07
C THR A 143 -12.38 15.46 26.31
N ARG A 144 -11.98 16.74 26.13
CA ARG A 144 -11.68 17.66 27.22
C ARG A 144 -12.79 18.68 27.48
N LEU A 145 -13.73 18.85 26.54
CA LEU A 145 -14.96 19.62 26.70
C LEU A 145 -16.09 18.74 27.24
#